data_f287b91962148d3c247fcdaee4d88d3e
#
_entry.id   f287b91962148d3c247fcdaee4d88d3e
#
_cell.length_a   1.000
_cell.length_b   1.000
_cell.length_c   1.000
_cell.angle_alpha   90.00
_cell.angle_beta   90.00
_cell.angle_gamma   90.00
#
_symmetry.space_group_name_H-M   'P 1'
#
loop_
_entity.id
_entity.type
_entity.pdbx_description
1 polymer ?
#
loop_
_entity_poly.entity_id
_entity_poly.type
_entity_poly.pdbx_seq_one_letter_code
_entity_poly.pdbx_strand_id
1 'polypeptide(L)'
;LAKLMLGLYVPDRGTVRIGGLDSEKVASRCIYQNCAAVFQDYQHYLTTLEENITISSNNSCYNKLVKLNHVCERAKLLVNSDSFPQGFSTMLSREFGGVDLSGGQWQRIAIARGIFREHDIIVLDEPTSAIDPIEESLMYQNFKEISEGKTAIIITHRLGAARIADRIIVLKDGIIDDIGTHEELINKGGVYSEMYRTQAQWYE
;
A
#
# COMPACT_ATOMS: atom_id res chain seq x y z
N LEU A 1 -7.88 -10.18 6.83
CA LEU A 1 -8.91 -9.17 6.55
C LEU A 1 -8.70 -8.55 5.16
N ALA A 2 -7.49 -8.01 4.81
CA ALA A 2 -7.19 -7.39 3.52
C ALA A 2 -7.68 -8.20 2.31
N LYS A 3 -7.39 -9.50 2.29
CA LYS A 3 -7.79 -10.40 1.19
C LYS A 3 -9.30 -10.58 1.05
N LEU A 4 -10.06 -10.51 2.15
CA LEU A 4 -11.53 -10.48 2.12
C LEU A 4 -12.04 -9.14 1.56
N MET A 5 -11.47 -8.03 2.00
CA MET A 5 -11.84 -6.68 1.54
C MET A 5 -11.58 -6.45 0.06
N LEU A 6 -10.63 -7.19 -0.52
CA LEU A 6 -10.31 -7.18 -1.95
C LEU A 6 -11.09 -8.24 -2.75
N GLY A 7 -11.94 -9.05 -2.10
CA GLY A 7 -12.65 -10.15 -2.75
C GLY A 7 -11.74 -11.29 -3.24
N LEU A 8 -10.52 -11.40 -2.68
CA LEU A 8 -9.59 -12.49 -2.97
C LEU A 8 -9.97 -13.78 -2.25
N TYR A 9 -10.68 -13.67 -1.15
CA TYR A 9 -11.24 -14.78 -0.38
C TYR A 9 -12.73 -14.60 -0.22
N VAL A 10 -13.43 -15.71 -0.18
CA VAL A 10 -14.86 -15.79 0.12
C VAL A 10 -14.99 -15.93 1.65
N PRO A 11 -15.92 -15.21 2.31
CA PRO A 11 -16.14 -15.36 3.73
C PRO A 11 -16.85 -16.70 4.04
N ASP A 12 -16.47 -17.36 5.11
CA ASP A 12 -17.18 -18.59 5.57
C ASP A 12 -18.60 -18.28 6.03
N ARG A 13 -18.84 -17.05 6.51
CA ARG A 13 -20.16 -16.57 6.95
C ARG A 13 -20.27 -15.07 6.70
N GLY A 14 -21.48 -14.62 6.40
CA GLY A 14 -21.76 -13.23 6.12
C GLY A 14 -21.52 -12.88 4.65
N THR A 15 -21.40 -11.59 4.33
CA THR A 15 -21.22 -11.08 2.96
C THR A 15 -20.19 -9.97 2.94
N VAL A 16 -19.37 -9.93 1.90
CA VAL A 16 -18.43 -8.82 1.61
C VAL A 16 -18.98 -8.05 0.40
N ARG A 17 -19.17 -6.74 0.57
CA ARG A 17 -19.58 -5.86 -0.52
C ARG A 17 -18.50 -4.84 -0.84
N ILE A 18 -18.14 -4.74 -2.11
CA ILE A 18 -17.12 -3.85 -2.63
C ILE A 18 -17.76 -2.96 -3.69
N GLY A 19 -17.78 -1.65 -3.46
CA GLY A 19 -18.51 -0.74 -4.34
C GLY A 19 -20.02 -1.05 -4.46
N GLY A 20 -20.63 -1.60 -3.37
CA GLY A 20 -22.02 -2.04 -3.35
C GLY A 20 -22.28 -3.43 -3.97
N LEU A 21 -21.30 -4.02 -4.65
CA LEU A 21 -21.38 -5.34 -5.27
C LEU A 21 -21.04 -6.44 -4.27
N ASP A 22 -21.84 -7.48 -4.21
CA ASP A 22 -21.59 -8.68 -3.41
C ASP A 22 -20.47 -9.50 -4.07
N SER A 23 -19.34 -9.70 -3.36
CA SER A 23 -18.15 -10.34 -3.90
C SER A 23 -18.36 -11.78 -4.36
N GLU A 24 -19.37 -12.47 -3.83
CA GLU A 24 -19.74 -13.84 -4.24
C GLU A 24 -20.59 -13.89 -5.52
N LYS A 25 -21.30 -12.79 -5.82
CA LYS A 25 -22.28 -12.75 -6.93
C LYS A 25 -21.76 -12.11 -8.19
N VAL A 26 -20.56 -11.54 -8.15
CA VAL A 26 -19.94 -10.88 -9.30
C VAL A 26 -18.64 -11.57 -9.70
N ALA A 27 -18.31 -11.51 -10.98
CA ALA A 27 -17.01 -12.02 -11.43
C ALA A 27 -15.89 -11.25 -10.75
N SER A 28 -14.88 -11.94 -10.21
CA SER A 28 -13.72 -11.34 -9.53
C SER A 28 -13.04 -10.24 -10.35
N ARG A 29 -13.06 -10.36 -11.69
CA ARG A 29 -12.55 -9.33 -12.59
C ARG A 29 -13.21 -7.97 -12.38
N CYS A 30 -14.53 -7.93 -12.13
CA CYS A 30 -15.27 -6.69 -11.90
C CYS A 30 -14.80 -5.97 -10.63
N ILE A 31 -14.41 -6.74 -9.61
CA ILE A 31 -13.86 -6.20 -8.37
C ILE A 31 -12.43 -5.73 -8.60
N TYR A 32 -11.58 -6.58 -9.21
CA TYR A 32 -10.17 -6.29 -9.35
C TYR A 32 -9.86 -5.12 -10.28
N GLN A 33 -10.76 -4.80 -11.23
CA GLN A 33 -10.55 -3.68 -12.15
C GLN A 33 -10.36 -2.34 -11.42
N ASN A 34 -11.06 -2.13 -10.31
CA ASN A 34 -11.07 -0.87 -9.57
C ASN A 34 -10.33 -0.96 -8.22
N CYS A 35 -9.62 -2.05 -7.98
CA CYS A 35 -8.86 -2.24 -6.75
C CYS A 35 -7.36 -2.30 -7.02
N ALA A 36 -6.58 -1.67 -6.15
CA ALA A 36 -5.13 -1.86 -6.06
C ALA A 36 -4.77 -2.39 -4.67
N ALA A 37 -3.66 -3.11 -4.59
CA ALA A 37 -3.13 -3.58 -3.31
C ALA A 37 -1.61 -3.58 -3.31
N VAL A 38 -1.04 -3.23 -2.15
CA VAL A 38 0.36 -3.46 -1.81
C VAL A 38 0.36 -4.33 -0.57
N PHE A 39 0.82 -5.57 -0.70
CA PHE A 39 0.94 -6.52 0.40
C PHE A 39 2.31 -6.45 1.04
N GLN A 40 2.44 -6.90 2.29
CA GLN A 40 3.71 -7.02 2.99
C GLN A 40 4.69 -7.92 2.22
N ASP A 41 4.20 -9.06 1.70
CA ASP A 41 4.96 -9.99 0.86
C ASP A 41 4.76 -9.64 -0.61
N TYR A 42 5.46 -8.62 -1.09
CA TYR A 42 5.43 -8.22 -2.49
C TYR A 42 6.47 -8.97 -3.32
N GLN A 43 6.12 -9.27 -4.57
CA GLN A 43 7.00 -10.01 -5.48
C GLN A 43 8.11 -9.13 -6.06
N HIS A 44 9.32 -9.70 -6.12
CA HIS A 44 10.47 -9.17 -6.82
C HIS A 44 10.51 -9.79 -8.22
N TYR A 45 10.04 -9.07 -9.24
CA TYR A 45 10.13 -9.56 -10.60
C TYR A 45 11.50 -9.24 -11.18
N LEU A 46 12.21 -10.26 -11.68
CA LEU A 46 13.55 -10.13 -12.27
C LEU A 46 13.44 -9.61 -13.72
N THR A 47 12.87 -8.44 -13.88
CA THR A 47 12.63 -7.74 -15.15
C THR A 47 13.09 -6.28 -15.00
N THR A 48 12.84 -5.45 -16.01
CA THR A 48 13.19 -4.03 -15.96
C THR A 48 12.35 -3.27 -14.91
N LEU A 49 12.84 -2.11 -14.46
CA LEU A 49 12.10 -1.23 -13.55
C LEU A 49 10.73 -0.83 -14.14
N GLU A 50 10.70 -0.51 -15.43
CA GLU A 50 9.46 -0.18 -16.13
C GLU A 50 8.45 -1.33 -16.07
N GLU A 51 8.87 -2.54 -16.42
CA GLU A 51 8.00 -3.72 -16.41
C GLU A 51 7.52 -4.04 -15.00
N ASN A 52 8.38 -3.90 -13.98
CA ASN A 52 8.01 -4.08 -12.59
C ASN A 52 6.87 -3.16 -12.16
N ILE A 53 6.90 -1.89 -12.56
CA ILE A 53 5.88 -0.91 -12.20
C ILE A 53 4.61 -1.13 -13.02
N THR A 54 4.76 -1.39 -14.33
CA THR A 54 3.62 -1.43 -15.27
C THR A 54 2.87 -2.75 -15.30
N ILE A 55 3.42 -3.84 -14.74
CA ILE A 55 2.78 -5.17 -14.70
C ILE A 55 1.39 -5.15 -14.04
N SER A 56 1.11 -4.16 -13.21
CA SER A 56 -0.19 -3.98 -12.56
C SER A 56 -1.30 -3.51 -13.50
N SER A 57 -0.96 -3.04 -14.72
CA SER A 57 -1.92 -2.44 -15.65
C SER A 57 -1.74 -2.99 -17.06
N ASN A 58 -2.83 -3.46 -17.66
CA ASN A 58 -2.86 -3.93 -19.05
C ASN A 58 -3.13 -2.81 -20.07
N ASN A 59 -3.33 -1.57 -19.61
CA ASN A 59 -3.66 -0.46 -20.50
C ASN A 59 -2.40 0.15 -21.10
N SER A 60 -2.36 0.27 -22.42
CA SER A 60 -1.38 1.10 -23.13
C SER A 60 -1.63 2.57 -22.72
N CYS A 61 -0.78 3.10 -21.86
CA CYS A 61 -0.91 4.46 -21.37
C CYS A 61 -0.33 5.44 -22.40
N TYR A 62 -1.17 6.32 -22.93
CA TYR A 62 -0.71 7.51 -23.64
C TYR A 62 0.08 8.37 -22.65
N ASN A 63 1.36 8.67 -22.90
CA ASN A 63 2.30 9.31 -21.95
C ASN A 63 2.79 8.41 -20.79
N LYS A 64 3.07 7.14 -21.10
CA LYS A 64 3.59 6.15 -20.12
C LYS A 64 4.75 6.68 -19.27
N LEU A 65 5.72 7.36 -19.89
CA LEU A 65 6.89 7.89 -19.19
C LEU A 65 6.53 8.97 -18.16
N VAL A 66 5.59 9.85 -18.49
CA VAL A 66 5.09 10.87 -17.54
C VAL A 66 4.43 10.21 -16.34
N LYS A 67 3.60 9.20 -16.58
CA LYS A 67 2.94 8.43 -15.51
C LYS A 67 3.95 7.68 -14.65
N LEU A 68 4.98 7.07 -15.25
CA LEU A 68 6.07 6.38 -14.53
C LEU A 68 6.83 7.35 -13.61
N ASN A 69 7.24 8.51 -14.10
CA ASN A 69 7.91 9.51 -13.28
C ASN A 69 7.02 9.95 -12.10
N HIS A 70 5.75 10.23 -12.37
CA HIS A 70 4.80 10.68 -11.35
C HIS A 70 4.59 9.62 -10.24
N VAL A 71 4.43 8.34 -10.59
CA VAL A 71 4.25 7.30 -9.57
C VAL A 71 5.54 7.02 -8.80
N CYS A 72 6.72 7.13 -9.44
CA CYS A 72 8.00 7.02 -8.75
C CYS A 72 8.19 8.16 -7.74
N GLU A 73 7.86 9.39 -8.11
CA GLU A 73 7.89 10.53 -7.21
C GLU A 73 6.98 10.31 -5.99
N ARG A 74 5.74 9.87 -6.21
CA ARG A 74 4.78 9.56 -5.14
C ARG A 74 5.22 8.39 -4.27
N ALA A 75 5.87 7.38 -4.84
CA ALA A 75 6.46 6.28 -4.09
C ALA A 75 7.80 6.63 -3.42
N LYS A 76 8.30 7.87 -3.59
CA LYS A 76 9.64 8.28 -3.16
C LYS A 76 10.76 7.38 -3.71
N LEU A 77 10.56 6.83 -4.90
CA LEU A 77 11.54 6.04 -5.62
C LEU A 77 12.41 6.96 -6.48
N LEU A 78 13.63 7.20 -6.05
CA LEU A 78 14.59 8.02 -6.79
C LEU A 78 15.19 7.20 -7.95
N VAL A 79 14.79 7.54 -9.19
CA VAL A 79 15.34 6.93 -10.39
C VAL A 79 16.53 7.77 -10.86
N ASN A 80 17.71 7.46 -10.34
CA ASN A 80 18.98 8.11 -10.66
C ASN A 80 20.00 7.12 -11.25
N SER A 81 21.09 7.62 -11.81
CA SER A 81 22.15 6.81 -12.43
C SER A 81 22.86 5.86 -11.46
N ASP A 82 22.91 6.18 -10.16
CA ASP A 82 23.61 5.38 -9.18
C ASP A 82 22.84 4.09 -8.84
N SER A 83 21.52 4.21 -8.69
CA SER A 83 20.65 3.06 -8.38
C SER A 83 20.09 2.40 -9.64
N PHE A 84 19.84 3.18 -10.70
CA PHE A 84 19.23 2.73 -11.95
C PHE A 84 20.01 3.26 -13.16
N PRO A 85 21.17 2.65 -13.52
CA PRO A 85 22.08 3.16 -14.53
C PRO A 85 21.47 3.35 -15.93
N GLN A 86 20.43 2.58 -16.25
CA GLN A 86 19.68 2.66 -17.50
C GLN A 86 18.26 3.26 -17.31
N GLY A 87 18.05 4.00 -16.20
CA GLY A 87 16.75 4.55 -15.85
C GLY A 87 15.68 3.47 -15.75
N PHE A 88 14.54 3.66 -16.38
CA PHE A 88 13.44 2.68 -16.37
C PHE A 88 13.76 1.36 -17.11
N SER A 89 14.76 1.33 -17.98
CA SER A 89 15.23 0.12 -18.64
C SER A 89 16.22 -0.70 -17.81
N THR A 90 16.59 -0.23 -16.60
CA THR A 90 17.49 -0.97 -15.71
C THR A 90 16.89 -2.31 -15.32
N MET A 91 17.62 -3.40 -15.59
CA MET A 91 17.27 -4.75 -15.17
C MET A 91 17.45 -4.88 -13.64
N LEU A 92 16.44 -5.41 -12.96
CA LEU A 92 16.43 -5.55 -11.48
C LEU A 92 16.90 -6.94 -11.05
N SER A 93 18.03 -7.38 -11.61
CA SER A 93 18.70 -8.62 -11.21
C SER A 93 20.16 -8.61 -11.72
N ARG A 94 21.11 -8.88 -10.85
CA ARG A 94 22.52 -9.07 -11.24
C ARG A 94 22.73 -10.29 -12.13
N GLU A 95 21.94 -11.34 -11.94
CA GLU A 95 22.02 -12.54 -12.76
C GLU A 95 21.74 -12.24 -14.24
N PHE A 96 20.97 -11.20 -14.53
CA PHE A 96 20.63 -10.75 -15.88
C PHE A 96 21.37 -9.44 -16.27
N GLY A 97 22.52 -9.17 -15.65
CA GLY A 97 23.36 -8.02 -15.99
C GLY A 97 22.84 -6.66 -15.50
N GLY A 98 21.95 -6.67 -14.53
CA GLY A 98 21.38 -5.47 -13.93
C GLY A 98 21.90 -5.19 -12.51
N VAL A 99 21.03 -4.67 -11.65
CA VAL A 99 21.33 -4.22 -10.29
C VAL A 99 20.58 -5.03 -9.24
N ASP A 100 21.15 -5.13 -8.02
CA ASP A 100 20.41 -5.56 -6.83
C ASP A 100 19.91 -4.34 -6.08
N LEU A 101 18.72 -4.47 -5.53
CA LEU A 101 18.05 -3.42 -4.79
C LEU A 101 17.95 -3.75 -3.30
N SER A 102 17.98 -2.73 -2.46
CA SER A 102 17.67 -2.85 -1.04
C SER A 102 16.18 -3.19 -0.82
N GLY A 103 15.83 -3.73 0.35
CA GLY A 103 14.43 -4.00 0.71
C GLY A 103 13.55 -2.74 0.62
N GLY A 104 14.07 -1.58 1.05
CA GLY A 104 13.35 -0.31 0.94
C GLY A 104 13.11 0.14 -0.51
N GLN A 105 14.07 -0.09 -1.42
CA GLN A 105 13.86 0.20 -2.84
C GLN A 105 12.80 -0.72 -3.47
N TRP A 106 12.84 -2.02 -3.16
CA TRP A 106 11.82 -2.97 -3.59
C TRP A 106 10.43 -2.61 -3.07
N GLN A 107 10.34 -2.17 -1.82
CA GLN A 107 9.07 -1.72 -1.23
C GLN A 107 8.52 -0.49 -1.96
N ARG A 108 9.36 0.48 -2.31
CA ARG A 108 8.95 1.66 -3.09
C ARG A 108 8.51 1.29 -4.50
N ILE A 109 9.14 0.29 -5.13
CA ILE A 109 8.70 -0.27 -6.43
C ILE A 109 7.32 -0.93 -6.28
N ALA A 110 7.08 -1.69 -5.22
CA ALA A 110 5.77 -2.29 -4.95
C ALA A 110 4.68 -1.23 -4.75
N ILE A 111 4.99 -0.13 -4.05
CA ILE A 111 4.09 1.02 -3.89
C ILE A 111 3.84 1.69 -5.24
N ALA A 112 4.90 1.98 -6.03
CA ALA A 112 4.77 2.57 -7.37
C ALA A 112 3.89 1.70 -8.29
N ARG A 113 4.04 0.38 -8.22
CA ARG A 113 3.20 -0.62 -8.91
C ARG A 113 1.73 -0.50 -8.52
N GLY A 114 1.44 -0.38 -7.22
CA GLY A 114 0.07 -0.19 -6.72
C GLY A 114 -0.55 1.11 -7.21
N ILE A 115 0.21 2.21 -7.18
CA ILE A 115 -0.24 3.54 -7.61
C ILE A 115 -0.40 3.61 -9.14
N PHE A 116 0.44 2.91 -9.91
CA PHE A 116 0.40 2.95 -11.38
C PHE A 116 -0.91 2.41 -11.93
N ARG A 117 -1.50 1.43 -11.26
CA ARG A 117 -2.81 0.90 -11.60
C ARG A 117 -3.90 1.92 -11.30
N GLU A 118 -4.82 2.14 -12.23
CA GLU A 118 -6.05 2.90 -11.97
C GLU A 118 -6.92 2.14 -10.97
N HIS A 119 -7.41 2.84 -9.95
CA HIS A 119 -8.17 2.25 -8.86
C HIS A 119 -9.01 3.29 -8.13
N ASP A 120 -10.14 2.86 -7.60
CA ASP A 120 -11.00 3.62 -6.68
C ASP A 120 -10.73 3.21 -5.22
N ILE A 121 -10.22 1.98 -5.04
CA ILE A 121 -9.89 1.41 -3.73
C ILE A 121 -8.43 0.96 -3.74
N ILE A 122 -7.66 1.38 -2.73
CA ILE A 122 -6.31 0.88 -2.50
C ILE A 122 -6.17 0.28 -1.11
N VAL A 123 -5.62 -0.91 -1.00
CA VAL A 123 -5.28 -1.57 0.27
C VAL A 123 -3.77 -1.63 0.41
N LEU A 124 -3.26 -1.08 1.50
CA LEU A 124 -1.85 -1.06 1.86
C LEU A 124 -1.66 -1.89 3.13
N ASP A 125 -1.00 -3.03 3.01
CA ASP A 125 -0.75 -3.97 4.10
C ASP A 125 0.71 -3.87 4.52
N GLU A 126 0.97 -3.25 5.69
CA GLU A 126 2.29 -2.95 6.23
C GLU A 126 3.23 -2.24 5.22
N PRO A 127 2.78 -1.13 4.59
CA PRO A 127 3.46 -0.55 3.42
C PRO A 127 4.80 0.12 3.76
N THR A 128 5.19 0.20 5.02
CA THR A 128 6.43 0.84 5.50
C THR A 128 7.34 -0.10 6.28
N SER A 129 7.09 -1.41 6.25
CA SER A 129 7.80 -2.40 7.08
C SER A 129 9.34 -2.42 6.89
N ALA A 130 9.84 -2.10 5.68
CA ALA A 130 11.26 -2.05 5.35
C ALA A 130 11.80 -0.59 5.19
N ILE A 131 11.05 0.41 5.65
CA ILE A 131 11.39 1.83 5.55
C ILE A 131 11.84 2.37 6.91
N ASP A 132 12.82 3.27 6.88
CA ASP A 132 13.33 3.97 8.06
C ASP A 132 12.22 4.81 8.73
N PRO A 133 12.14 4.91 10.07
CA PRO A 133 11.11 5.67 10.78
C PRO A 133 11.00 7.15 10.40
N ILE A 134 12.10 7.80 10.01
CA ILE A 134 12.09 9.20 9.57
C ILE A 134 11.40 9.31 8.20
N GLU A 135 11.78 8.44 7.27
CA GLU A 135 11.18 8.38 5.94
C GLU A 135 9.73 7.89 5.97
N GLU A 136 9.38 7.07 6.95
CA GLU A 136 8.03 6.55 7.16
C GLU A 136 7.00 7.67 7.30
N SER A 137 7.28 8.69 8.11
CA SER A 137 6.38 9.83 8.31
C SER A 137 6.07 10.57 7.01
N LEU A 138 7.08 10.71 6.13
CA LEU A 138 6.92 11.30 4.81
C LEU A 138 6.07 10.40 3.88
N MET A 139 6.24 9.08 3.98
CA MET A 139 5.45 8.12 3.21
C MET A 139 3.97 8.16 3.61
N TYR A 140 3.65 8.30 4.88
CA TYR A 140 2.25 8.43 5.31
C TYR A 140 1.59 9.70 4.80
N GLN A 141 2.30 10.83 4.77
CA GLN A 141 1.79 12.05 4.14
C GLN A 141 1.47 11.82 2.65
N ASN A 142 2.37 11.14 1.92
CA ASN A 142 2.13 10.78 0.53
C ASN A 142 0.94 9.84 0.36
N PHE A 143 0.72 8.89 1.27
CA PHE A 143 -0.46 8.02 1.20
C PHE A 143 -1.76 8.80 1.33
N LYS A 144 -1.80 9.85 2.12
CA LYS A 144 -2.94 10.76 2.19
C LYS A 144 -3.21 11.43 0.83
N GLU A 145 -2.17 11.94 0.16
CA GLU A 145 -2.29 12.54 -1.17
C GLU A 145 -2.70 11.51 -2.24
N ILE A 146 -2.14 10.28 -2.18
CA ILE A 146 -2.47 9.18 -3.10
C ILE A 146 -3.93 8.76 -2.96
N SER A 147 -4.47 8.86 -1.75
CA SER A 147 -5.84 8.45 -1.42
C SER A 147 -6.88 9.54 -1.66
N GLU A 148 -6.48 10.74 -2.06
CA GLU A 148 -7.41 11.85 -2.28
C GLU A 148 -8.46 11.49 -3.34
N GLY A 149 -9.74 11.63 -2.96
CA GLY A 149 -10.88 11.25 -3.81
C GLY A 149 -11.11 9.74 -3.97
N LYS A 150 -10.41 8.89 -3.17
CA LYS A 150 -10.47 7.43 -3.22
C LYS A 150 -10.71 6.83 -1.85
N THR A 151 -10.99 5.53 -1.80
CA THR A 151 -11.00 4.77 -0.56
C THR A 151 -9.64 4.13 -0.34
N ALA A 152 -8.91 4.54 0.69
CA ALA A 152 -7.65 3.93 1.10
C ALA A 152 -7.81 3.18 2.41
N ILE A 153 -7.28 1.96 2.47
CA ILE A 153 -7.28 1.12 3.66
C ILE A 153 -5.82 0.81 3.97
N ILE A 154 -5.37 1.25 5.14
CA ILE A 154 -4.01 0.97 5.62
C ILE A 154 -4.13 -0.02 6.77
N ILE A 155 -3.47 -1.16 6.65
CA ILE A 155 -3.33 -2.15 7.71
C ILE A 155 -1.92 -1.99 8.26
N THR A 156 -1.82 -1.69 9.55
CA THR A 156 -0.53 -1.44 10.17
C THR A 156 -0.59 -1.67 11.68
N HIS A 157 0.53 -2.07 12.24
CA HIS A 157 0.77 -2.05 13.68
C HIS A 157 1.51 -0.78 14.11
N ARG A 158 1.88 0.10 13.16
CA ARG A 158 2.58 1.37 13.42
C ARG A 158 1.58 2.50 13.60
N LEU A 159 1.42 2.97 14.81
CA LEU A 159 0.35 3.91 15.17
C LEU A 159 0.58 5.34 14.69
N GLY A 160 1.79 5.68 14.24
CA GLY A 160 2.03 6.95 13.52
C GLY A 160 1.16 7.09 12.27
N ALA A 161 0.93 5.97 11.56
CA ALA A 161 0.04 5.92 10.40
C ALA A 161 -1.44 6.13 10.76
N ALA A 162 -1.85 5.68 11.94
CA ALA A 162 -3.26 5.77 12.34
C ALA A 162 -3.75 7.22 12.48
N ARG A 163 -2.85 8.18 12.77
CA ARG A 163 -3.21 9.60 12.92
C ARG A 163 -3.69 10.28 11.64
N ILE A 164 -3.33 9.75 10.48
CA ILE A 164 -3.75 10.31 9.19
C ILE A 164 -5.07 9.75 8.68
N ALA A 165 -5.57 8.69 9.31
CA ALA A 165 -6.80 8.05 8.89
C ALA A 165 -8.04 8.83 9.37
N ASP A 166 -9.05 8.94 8.51
CA ASP A 166 -10.34 9.53 8.88
C ASP A 166 -11.11 8.62 9.85
N ARG A 167 -10.84 7.31 9.81
CA ARG A 167 -11.46 6.31 10.66
C ARG A 167 -10.47 5.18 10.96
N ILE A 168 -10.40 4.78 12.21
CA ILE A 168 -9.60 3.68 12.70
C ILE A 168 -10.51 2.54 13.12
N ILE A 169 -10.18 1.32 12.73
CA ILE A 169 -10.85 0.09 13.16
C ILE A 169 -9.82 -0.71 13.96
N VAL A 170 -10.08 -0.90 15.24
CA VAL A 170 -9.22 -1.66 16.14
C VAL A 170 -9.67 -3.11 16.12
N LEU A 171 -8.74 -4.01 15.82
CA LEU A 171 -8.98 -5.46 15.83
C LEU A 171 -8.24 -6.11 17.01
N LYS A 172 -8.96 -6.93 17.77
CA LYS A 172 -8.40 -7.74 18.84
C LYS A 172 -9.00 -9.15 18.78
N ASP A 173 -8.17 -10.16 18.82
CA ASP A 173 -8.59 -11.57 18.80
C ASP A 173 -9.55 -11.93 17.65
N GLY A 174 -9.35 -11.27 16.49
CA GLY A 174 -10.15 -11.52 15.28
C GLY A 174 -11.50 -10.82 15.24
N ILE A 175 -11.85 -10.02 16.24
CA ILE A 175 -13.09 -9.24 16.30
C ILE A 175 -12.80 -7.71 16.30
N ILE A 176 -13.80 -6.92 15.93
CA ILE A 176 -13.71 -5.47 16.05
C ILE A 176 -13.87 -5.12 17.53
N ASP A 177 -12.82 -4.55 18.13
CA ASP A 177 -12.80 -4.09 19.50
C ASP A 177 -13.35 -2.66 19.61
N ASP A 178 -12.92 -1.78 18.70
CA ASP A 178 -13.35 -0.38 18.68
C ASP A 178 -13.30 0.24 17.28
N ILE A 179 -14.05 1.33 17.07
CA ILE A 179 -14.05 2.14 15.84
C ILE A 179 -14.16 3.61 16.23
N GLY A 180 -13.32 4.46 15.63
CA GLY A 180 -13.38 5.91 15.86
C GLY A 180 -12.25 6.65 15.17
N THR A 181 -12.16 7.95 15.40
CA THR A 181 -11.01 8.77 15.04
C THR A 181 -9.87 8.56 16.04
N HIS A 182 -8.67 9.04 15.71
CA HIS A 182 -7.53 9.00 16.63
C HIS A 182 -7.88 9.64 18.00
N GLU A 183 -8.47 10.83 17.97
CA GLU A 183 -8.81 11.58 19.19
C GLU A 183 -9.87 10.87 20.04
N GLU A 184 -10.91 10.34 19.41
CA GLU A 184 -11.95 9.58 20.10
C GLU A 184 -11.38 8.36 20.82
N LEU A 185 -10.54 7.58 20.12
CA LEU A 185 -9.97 6.33 20.64
C LEU A 185 -8.92 6.58 21.73
N ILE A 186 -8.13 7.67 21.65
CA ILE A 186 -7.20 8.06 22.71
C ILE A 186 -7.95 8.48 23.96
N ASN A 187 -9.00 9.30 23.82
CA ASN A 187 -9.78 9.84 24.96
C ASN A 187 -10.63 8.76 25.64
N LYS A 188 -11.13 7.80 24.88
CA LYS A 188 -11.93 6.68 25.39
C LYS A 188 -11.11 5.76 26.31
N GLY A 189 -9.80 5.65 26.09
CA GLY A 189 -8.97 4.62 26.70
C GLY A 189 -9.30 3.23 26.10
N GLY A 190 -8.50 2.24 26.33
CA GLY A 190 -8.68 0.91 25.77
C GLY A 190 -7.49 0.47 24.91
N VAL A 191 -7.66 -0.58 24.14
CA VAL A 191 -6.56 -1.25 23.41
C VAL A 191 -5.77 -0.29 22.52
N TYR A 192 -6.45 0.57 21.77
CA TYR A 192 -5.79 1.55 20.92
C TYR A 192 -4.92 2.53 21.69
N SER A 193 -5.49 3.09 22.76
CA SER A 193 -4.80 4.07 23.64
C SER A 193 -3.58 3.45 24.31
N GLU A 194 -3.68 2.19 24.78
CA GLU A 194 -2.56 1.45 25.39
C GLU A 194 -1.44 1.20 24.36
N MET A 195 -1.81 0.72 23.18
CA MET A 195 -0.86 0.49 22.08
C MET A 195 -0.14 1.79 21.69
N TYR A 196 -0.89 2.90 21.57
CA TYR A 196 -0.35 4.19 21.18
C TYR A 196 0.65 4.71 22.23
N ARG A 197 0.32 4.66 23.51
CA ARG A 197 1.21 5.08 24.61
C ARG A 197 2.47 4.22 24.67
N THR A 198 2.33 2.91 24.49
CA THR A 198 3.47 2.01 24.48
C THR A 198 4.43 2.32 23.33
N GLN A 199 3.91 2.57 22.12
CA GLN A 199 4.76 2.94 20.99
C GLN A 199 5.37 4.34 21.14
N ALA A 200 4.63 5.32 21.68
CA ALA A 200 5.16 6.67 21.90
C ALA A 200 6.39 6.68 22.81
N GLN A 201 6.43 5.82 23.83
CA GLN A 201 7.57 5.67 24.74
C GLN A 201 8.87 5.17 24.06
N TRP A 202 8.77 4.57 22.86
CA TRP A 202 9.95 4.08 22.11
C TRP A 202 10.59 5.18 21.25
N TYR A 203 9.94 6.33 21.14
CA TYR A 203 10.40 7.47 20.34
C TYR A 203 10.82 8.69 21.20
N GLU A 204 10.71 8.58 22.53
CA GLU A 204 11.28 9.50 23.51
C GLU A 204 12.67 9.01 23.96
#